data_eec35f6ca202af5c25f88a621753126a
#
_entry.id   eec35f6ca202af5c25f88a621753126a
#
_cell.length_a   1.000
_cell.length_b   1.000
_cell.length_c   1.000
_cell.angle_alpha   90.00
_cell.angle_beta   90.00
_cell.angle_gamma   90.00
#
_symmetry.space_group_name_H-M   'P 1'
#
loop_
_entity.id
_entity.type
_entity.pdbx_description
1 polymer ?
#
loop_
_entity_poly.entity_id
_entity_poly.type
_entity_poly.pdbx_seq_one_letter_code
_entity_poly.pdbx_strand_id
1 'polypeptide(L)'
;LLSRRQRQMCIRDSITGAPVEQMPFEQVEYWPELCRIMEWSRTHVHSTFHICWGAQAGLYYHYGIGKTTLPEKLFGVYPHRVERRSSMLMRGFDDVFMVPHSRHTSVRREDIERCSKLKILASSEQAGVYAMATEGGRQIFITGHSEYDAGTLESEYLRDKNAGLPIRVPENYYPDDDDTKPPMVTWRSHANLLYQNWLNYFVYQTTPYDLSAIRPV
;
A
#
# COMPACT_ATOMS: atom_id res chain seq x y z
N LEU A 1 -23.30 1.58 -28.20
CA LEU A 1 -22.63 2.91 -28.11
C LEU A 1 -22.66 3.51 -26.68
N LEU A 2 -23.54 3.07 -25.79
CA LEU A 2 -23.60 3.48 -24.39
C LEU A 2 -22.47 2.86 -23.54
N SER A 3 -21.87 1.78 -23.99
CA SER A 3 -20.79 1.08 -23.29
C SER A 3 -19.46 1.85 -23.24
N ARG A 4 -19.21 2.82 -24.11
CA ARG A 4 -17.94 3.59 -24.13
C ARG A 4 -17.86 4.68 -23.08
N ARG A 5 -18.98 5.34 -22.70
CA ARG A 5 -18.96 6.39 -21.66
C ARG A 5 -18.83 5.82 -20.25
N GLN A 6 -19.41 4.65 -19.97
CA GLN A 6 -19.22 3.96 -18.69
C GLN A 6 -17.82 3.38 -18.50
N ARG A 7 -17.07 3.12 -19.59
CA ARG A 7 -15.68 2.64 -19.55
C ARG A 7 -14.65 3.75 -19.31
N GLN A 8 -15.05 5.01 -19.29
CA GLN A 8 -14.14 6.15 -19.14
C GLN A 8 -13.98 6.64 -17.70
N MET A 9 -14.78 6.13 -16.75
CA MET A 9 -14.65 6.48 -15.34
C MET A 9 -14.34 5.23 -14.53
N CYS A 10 -13.10 5.09 -14.11
CA CYS A 10 -12.71 4.06 -13.16
C CYS A 10 -13.11 4.52 -11.76
N ILE A 11 -13.94 3.72 -11.08
CA ILE A 11 -14.34 4.00 -9.71
C ILE A 11 -13.13 3.89 -8.76
N ARG A 12 -12.24 2.93 -9.04
CA ARG A 12 -11.02 2.66 -8.26
C ARG A 12 -9.92 2.13 -9.14
N ASP A 13 -8.68 2.31 -8.68
CA ASP A 13 -7.49 1.71 -9.27
C ASP A 13 -6.48 1.36 -8.18
N SER A 14 -5.59 0.39 -8.45
CA SER A 14 -4.53 -0.02 -7.55
C SER A 14 -3.21 -0.10 -8.30
N ILE A 15 -2.17 0.54 -7.74
CA ILE A 15 -0.80 0.49 -8.24
C ILE A 15 0.01 -0.27 -7.20
N THR A 16 0.45 -1.48 -7.56
CA THR A 16 1.09 -2.41 -6.63
C THR A 16 2.61 -2.32 -6.63
N GLY A 17 3.24 -3.10 -5.76
CA GLY A 17 4.69 -3.25 -5.68
C GLY A 17 5.31 -3.86 -6.93
N ALA A 18 6.61 -3.64 -7.11
CA ALA A 18 7.40 -4.21 -8.16
C ALA A 18 8.85 -4.46 -7.68
N PRO A 19 9.55 -5.49 -8.18
CA PRO A 19 10.91 -5.86 -7.74
C PRO A 19 11.99 -4.94 -8.34
N VAL A 20 11.71 -3.65 -8.46
CA VAL A 20 12.60 -2.61 -9.01
C VAL A 20 12.90 -1.51 -7.99
N GLU A 21 12.65 -1.77 -6.72
CA GLU A 21 12.68 -0.76 -5.66
C GLU A 21 14.07 -0.14 -5.43
N GLN A 22 15.15 -0.85 -5.75
CA GLN A 22 16.51 -0.34 -5.60
C GLN A 22 16.95 0.57 -6.77
N MET A 23 16.23 0.52 -7.90
CA MET A 23 16.52 1.38 -9.05
C MET A 23 15.95 2.79 -8.84
N PRO A 24 16.63 3.86 -9.31
CA PRO A 24 15.99 5.16 -9.48
C PRO A 24 14.71 5.03 -10.31
N PHE A 25 13.67 5.82 -10.00
CA PHE A 25 12.38 5.69 -10.68
C PHE A 25 12.51 5.90 -12.19
N GLU A 26 13.31 6.87 -12.60
CA GLU A 26 13.54 7.23 -14.01
C GLU A 26 14.27 6.14 -14.82
N GLN A 27 14.93 5.19 -14.15
CA GLN A 27 15.61 4.06 -14.80
C GLN A 27 14.72 2.82 -14.93
N VAL A 28 13.51 2.85 -14.37
CA VAL A 28 12.52 1.77 -14.54
C VAL A 28 11.95 1.87 -15.95
N GLU A 29 12.05 0.80 -16.74
CA GLU A 29 11.68 0.78 -18.16
C GLU A 29 10.28 1.34 -18.44
N TYR A 30 9.30 0.97 -17.62
CA TYR A 30 7.90 1.40 -17.75
C TYR A 30 7.58 2.70 -16.99
N TRP A 31 8.55 3.40 -16.41
CA TRP A 31 8.31 4.61 -15.64
C TRP A 31 7.54 5.70 -16.42
N PRO A 32 7.88 6.00 -17.69
CA PRO A 32 7.14 7.00 -18.46
C PRO A 32 5.66 6.62 -18.67
N GLU A 33 5.37 5.33 -18.82
CA GLU A 33 3.98 4.85 -18.92
C GLU A 33 3.24 4.92 -17.60
N LEU A 34 3.88 4.50 -16.52
CA LEU A 34 3.33 4.60 -15.18
C LEU A 34 3.00 6.07 -14.79
N CYS A 35 3.87 7.02 -15.13
CA CYS A 35 3.60 8.44 -14.95
C CYS A 35 2.34 8.90 -15.69
N ARG A 36 2.13 8.44 -16.94
CA ARG A 36 0.92 8.73 -17.72
C ARG A 36 -0.33 8.13 -17.07
N ILE A 37 -0.23 6.91 -16.55
CA ILE A 37 -1.33 6.26 -15.81
C ILE A 37 -1.65 7.04 -14.53
N MET A 38 -0.64 7.41 -13.76
CA MET A 38 -0.80 8.20 -12.53
C MET A 38 -1.41 9.59 -12.82
N GLU A 39 -0.98 10.26 -13.89
CA GLU A 39 -1.58 11.54 -14.27
C GLU A 39 -3.03 11.38 -14.72
N TRP A 40 -3.32 10.37 -15.54
CA TRP A 40 -4.68 10.05 -15.97
C TRP A 40 -5.59 9.73 -14.78
N SER A 41 -5.08 9.01 -13.79
CA SER A 41 -5.85 8.62 -12.59
C SER A 41 -6.35 9.82 -11.78
N ARG A 42 -5.66 10.95 -11.81
CA ARG A 42 -6.04 12.18 -11.08
C ARG A 42 -7.42 12.71 -11.49
N THR A 43 -7.82 12.49 -12.71
CA THR A 43 -9.07 13.02 -13.29
C THR A 43 -10.08 11.95 -13.65
N HIS A 44 -9.65 10.70 -13.86
CA HIS A 44 -10.50 9.62 -14.36
C HIS A 44 -10.76 8.51 -13.32
N VAL A 45 -10.04 8.51 -12.20
CA VAL A 45 -10.22 7.53 -11.12
C VAL A 45 -10.70 8.23 -9.87
N HIS A 46 -11.74 7.70 -9.23
CA HIS A 46 -12.30 8.33 -8.04
C HIS A 46 -11.39 8.16 -6.82
N SER A 47 -10.85 6.97 -6.60
CA SER A 47 -9.88 6.69 -5.54
C SER A 47 -8.80 5.72 -6.02
N THR A 48 -7.52 6.06 -5.83
CA THR A 48 -6.35 5.23 -6.13
C THR A 48 -5.71 4.71 -4.85
N PHE A 49 -5.33 3.42 -4.88
CA PHE A 49 -4.69 2.73 -3.78
C PHE A 49 -3.29 2.26 -4.21
N HIS A 50 -2.26 2.85 -3.63
CA HIS A 50 -0.87 2.57 -3.97
C HIS A 50 -0.24 1.68 -2.91
N ILE A 51 0.47 0.60 -3.31
CA ILE A 51 1.02 -0.40 -2.40
C ILE A 51 2.54 -0.52 -2.60
N CYS A 52 3.29 -0.57 -1.50
CA CYS A 52 4.73 -0.81 -1.42
C CYS A 52 5.53 0.10 -2.37
N TRP A 53 6.25 -0.44 -3.34
CA TRP A 53 6.94 0.36 -4.35
C TRP A 53 5.99 1.28 -5.12
N GLY A 54 4.78 0.83 -5.43
CA GLY A 54 3.74 1.65 -6.05
C GLY A 54 3.36 2.85 -5.18
N ALA A 55 3.37 2.72 -3.85
CA ALA A 55 3.18 3.84 -2.94
C ALA A 55 4.34 4.83 -3.00
N GLN A 56 5.58 4.35 -3.02
CA GLN A 56 6.77 5.19 -3.16
C GLN A 56 6.78 5.91 -4.53
N ALA A 57 6.43 5.21 -5.61
CA ALA A 57 6.32 5.76 -6.95
C ALA A 57 5.27 6.87 -7.04
N GLY A 58 4.09 6.64 -6.44
CA GLY A 58 3.02 7.63 -6.37
C GLY A 58 3.39 8.86 -5.53
N LEU A 59 4.04 8.66 -4.38
CA LEU A 59 4.55 9.75 -3.52
C LEU A 59 5.59 10.58 -4.25
N TYR A 60 6.49 9.94 -4.98
CA TYR A 60 7.51 10.62 -5.79
C TYR A 60 6.87 11.42 -6.92
N TYR A 61 6.03 10.78 -7.73
CA TYR A 61 5.42 11.42 -8.89
C TYR A 61 4.51 12.60 -8.52
N HIS A 62 3.62 12.41 -7.54
CA HIS A 62 2.61 13.41 -7.21
C HIS A 62 3.09 14.51 -6.26
N TYR A 63 4.10 14.21 -5.42
CA TYR A 63 4.50 15.08 -4.30
C TYR A 63 6.00 15.33 -4.22
N GLY A 64 6.82 14.73 -5.09
CA GLY A 64 8.28 14.87 -5.05
C GLY A 64 8.93 14.21 -3.83
N ILE A 65 8.22 13.31 -3.13
CA ILE A 65 8.74 12.61 -1.95
C ILE A 65 9.55 11.41 -2.40
N GLY A 66 10.87 11.50 -2.27
CA GLY A 66 11.80 10.45 -2.65
C GLY A 66 11.81 9.26 -1.69
N LYS A 67 12.37 8.15 -2.16
CA LYS A 67 12.67 6.98 -1.33
C LYS A 67 14.11 7.02 -0.83
N THR A 68 14.36 6.35 0.29
CA THR A 68 15.68 6.16 0.89
C THR A 68 15.97 4.68 1.03
N THR A 69 17.21 4.26 0.80
CA THR A 69 17.64 2.88 1.01
C THR A 69 17.72 2.57 2.49
N LEU A 70 17.19 1.43 2.90
CA LEU A 70 17.34 0.90 4.25
C LEU A 70 18.71 0.23 4.41
N PRO A 71 19.29 0.25 5.63
CA PRO A 71 20.56 -0.46 5.90
C PRO A 71 20.48 -1.96 5.63
N GLU A 72 19.30 -2.54 5.89
CA GLU A 72 18.97 -3.95 5.69
C GLU A 72 17.55 -4.09 5.13
N LYS A 73 17.27 -5.23 4.48
CA LYS A 73 15.91 -5.56 4.04
C LYS A 73 14.98 -5.60 5.24
N LEU A 74 13.95 -4.79 5.22
CA LEU A 74 12.84 -4.90 6.16
C LEU A 74 11.99 -6.09 5.72
N PHE A 75 12.07 -7.20 6.47
CA PHE A 75 11.51 -8.47 6.08
C PHE A 75 10.85 -9.19 7.25
N GLY A 76 9.53 -9.23 7.27
CA GLY A 76 8.77 -9.81 8.38
C GLY A 76 7.42 -9.15 8.58
N VAL A 77 6.83 -9.34 9.76
CA VAL A 77 5.53 -8.84 10.19
C VAL A 77 5.71 -7.92 11.38
N TYR A 78 5.39 -6.64 11.22
CA TYR A 78 5.71 -5.61 12.21
C TYR A 78 4.47 -5.00 12.84
N PRO A 79 4.52 -4.63 14.14
CA PRO A 79 3.45 -3.91 14.80
C PRO A 79 3.38 -2.46 14.32
N HIS A 80 2.15 -2.00 14.06
CA HIS A 80 1.84 -0.63 13.66
C HIS A 80 0.83 -0.02 14.60
N ARG A 81 0.87 1.30 14.76
CA ARG A 81 -0.09 2.07 15.56
C ARG A 81 -0.92 2.99 14.69
N VAL A 82 -2.20 3.09 15.01
CA VAL A 82 -3.09 4.09 14.40
C VAL A 82 -2.76 5.47 14.97
N GLU A 83 -2.36 6.41 14.11
CA GLU A 83 -2.09 7.80 14.49
C GLU A 83 -3.32 8.71 14.32
N ARG A 84 -4.16 8.41 13.33
CA ARG A 84 -5.36 9.20 13.02
C ARG A 84 -6.64 8.37 13.13
N ARG A 85 -7.18 8.26 14.34
CA ARG A 85 -8.40 7.50 14.61
C ARG A 85 -9.66 8.07 13.94
N SER A 86 -9.65 9.37 13.60
CA SER A 86 -10.76 10.00 12.87
C SER A 86 -10.83 9.63 11.39
N SER A 87 -9.80 8.96 10.85
CA SER A 87 -9.81 8.50 9.47
C SER A 87 -10.74 7.30 9.29
N MET A 88 -11.64 7.38 8.32
CA MET A 88 -12.53 6.28 7.96
C MET A 88 -11.76 5.05 7.47
N LEU A 89 -10.55 5.22 6.93
CA LEU A 89 -9.69 4.11 6.52
C LEU A 89 -9.25 3.27 7.72
N MET A 90 -9.04 3.89 8.87
CA MET A 90 -8.61 3.25 10.12
C MET A 90 -9.80 2.86 11.04
N ARG A 91 -11.03 2.99 10.56
CA ARG A 91 -12.21 2.68 11.37
C ARG A 91 -12.24 1.19 11.73
N GLY A 92 -12.39 0.92 13.03
CA GLY A 92 -12.44 -0.44 13.58
C GLY A 92 -11.09 -1.11 13.75
N PHE A 93 -9.98 -0.42 13.44
CA PHE A 93 -8.65 -0.92 13.75
C PHE A 93 -8.40 -0.89 15.26
N ASP A 94 -7.69 -1.90 15.74
CA ASP A 94 -7.10 -1.88 17.07
C ASP A 94 -6.01 -0.80 17.18
N ASP A 95 -5.61 -0.45 18.40
CA ASP A 95 -4.53 0.51 18.64
C ASP A 95 -3.21 0.06 18.04
N VAL A 96 -2.98 -1.25 18.05
CA VAL A 96 -1.82 -1.93 17.45
C VAL A 96 -2.32 -3.04 16.55
N PHE A 97 -1.78 -3.11 15.36
CA PHE A 97 -2.07 -4.14 14.36
C PHE A 97 -0.81 -4.56 13.63
N MET A 98 -0.80 -5.77 13.10
CA MET A 98 0.37 -6.36 12.44
C MET A 98 0.28 -6.17 10.93
N VAL A 99 1.44 -5.90 10.28
CA VAL A 99 1.53 -5.73 8.82
C VAL A 99 2.79 -6.43 8.29
N PRO A 100 2.67 -7.23 7.22
CA PRO A 100 3.81 -7.78 6.49
C PRO A 100 4.58 -6.70 5.72
N HIS A 101 5.90 -6.82 5.72
CA HIS A 101 6.81 -6.02 4.91
C HIS A 101 7.88 -6.88 4.24
N SER A 102 8.22 -6.53 2.99
CA SER A 102 9.36 -7.06 2.26
C SER A 102 9.89 -5.96 1.36
N ARG A 103 10.87 -5.18 1.82
CA ARG A 103 11.39 -4.03 1.08
C ARG A 103 12.78 -3.60 1.50
N HIS A 104 13.55 -3.03 0.56
CA HIS A 104 14.88 -2.46 0.76
C HIS A 104 14.87 -0.93 0.86
N THR A 105 13.72 -0.31 0.63
CA THR A 105 13.58 1.15 0.61
C THR A 105 12.44 1.63 1.49
N SER A 106 12.48 2.89 1.90
CA SER A 106 11.44 3.54 2.70
C SER A 106 11.26 4.99 2.27
N VAL A 107 10.23 5.64 2.81
CA VAL A 107 10.01 7.08 2.73
C VAL A 107 10.22 7.70 4.11
N ARG A 108 10.79 8.90 4.17
CA ARG A 108 11.02 9.57 5.44
C ARG A 108 9.74 10.23 5.93
N ARG A 109 9.47 10.10 7.21
CA ARG A 109 8.32 10.73 7.87
C ARG A 109 8.30 12.23 7.67
N GLU A 110 9.44 12.87 7.84
CA GLU A 110 9.59 14.32 7.78
C GLU A 110 9.23 14.87 6.39
N ASP A 111 9.51 14.11 5.33
CA ASP A 111 9.17 14.52 3.96
C ASP A 111 7.65 14.44 3.72
N ILE A 112 6.97 13.46 4.33
CA ILE A 112 5.52 13.34 4.27
C ILE A 112 4.86 14.47 5.09
N GLU A 113 5.35 14.76 6.30
CA GLU A 113 4.81 15.78 7.19
C GLU A 113 4.94 17.20 6.61
N ARG A 114 5.98 17.46 5.80
CA ARG A 114 6.12 18.73 5.06
C ARG A 114 5.07 18.90 3.96
N CYS A 115 4.47 17.80 3.48
CA CYS A 115 3.44 17.86 2.46
C CYS A 115 2.07 18.06 3.10
N SER A 116 1.55 19.29 3.07
CA SER A 116 0.24 19.65 3.67
C SER A 116 -0.94 18.84 3.10
N LYS A 117 -0.79 18.27 1.89
CA LYS A 117 -1.83 17.47 1.22
C LYS A 117 -1.94 16.04 1.75
N LEU A 118 -0.91 15.56 2.44
CA LEU A 118 -0.85 14.19 2.97
C LEU A 118 -1.09 14.19 4.47
N LYS A 119 -1.77 13.14 4.94
CA LYS A 119 -1.96 12.85 6.37
C LYS A 119 -1.46 11.47 6.66
N ILE A 120 -0.58 11.32 7.66
CA ILE A 120 -0.16 10.01 8.18
C ILE A 120 -1.33 9.45 8.98
N LEU A 121 -1.69 8.20 8.71
CA LEU A 121 -2.80 7.51 9.34
C LEU A 121 -2.32 6.44 10.32
N ALA A 122 -1.22 5.76 10.00
CA ALA A 122 -0.60 4.74 10.83
C ALA A 122 0.89 4.62 10.54
N SER A 123 1.66 4.22 11.55
CA SER A 123 3.10 3.98 11.45
C SER A 123 3.58 2.91 12.43
N SER A 124 4.83 2.52 12.27
CA SER A 124 5.59 1.62 13.14
C SER A 124 6.89 2.26 13.57
N GLU A 125 7.36 1.99 14.77
CA GLU A 125 8.71 2.39 15.21
C GLU A 125 9.79 1.65 14.42
N GLN A 126 9.53 0.39 14.05
CA GLN A 126 10.47 -0.46 13.32
C GLN A 126 10.35 -0.30 11.81
N ALA A 127 9.10 -0.24 11.29
CA ALA A 127 8.84 -0.23 9.85
C ALA A 127 8.56 1.16 9.27
N GLY A 128 8.56 2.22 10.07
CA GLY A 128 8.32 3.60 9.63
C GLY A 128 6.85 3.87 9.28
N VAL A 129 6.60 4.85 8.40
CA VAL A 129 5.24 5.23 8.00
C VAL A 129 4.62 4.13 7.16
N TYR A 130 3.43 3.68 7.56
CA TYR A 130 2.69 2.61 6.89
C TYR A 130 1.60 3.13 5.96
N ALA A 131 0.69 3.92 6.51
CA ALA A 131 -0.49 4.38 5.80
C ALA A 131 -0.56 5.90 5.79
N MET A 132 -0.79 6.46 4.61
CA MET A 132 -1.04 7.88 4.42
C MET A 132 -2.05 8.09 3.30
N ALA A 133 -2.78 9.21 3.37
CA ALA A 133 -3.79 9.54 2.38
C ALA A 133 -3.90 11.05 2.19
N THR A 134 -4.43 11.44 1.03
CA THR A 134 -4.96 12.79 0.82
C THR A 134 -6.27 12.98 1.57
N GLU A 135 -6.64 14.22 1.82
CA GLU A 135 -7.98 14.53 2.33
C GLU A 135 -9.04 14.02 1.37
N GLY A 136 -10.09 13.38 1.91
CA GLY A 136 -11.13 12.71 1.10
C GLY A 136 -10.71 11.38 0.47
N GLY A 137 -9.47 10.88 0.71
CA GLY A 137 -9.03 9.54 0.31
C GLY A 137 -8.94 9.31 -1.20
N ARG A 138 -8.78 10.36 -2.00
CA ARG A 138 -8.59 10.25 -3.44
C ARG A 138 -7.32 9.51 -3.82
N GLN A 139 -6.28 9.64 -2.99
CA GLN A 139 -5.04 8.89 -3.11
C GLN A 139 -4.68 8.32 -1.73
N ILE A 140 -4.46 7.03 -1.69
CA ILE A 140 -4.07 6.26 -0.50
C ILE A 140 -2.75 5.56 -0.80
N PHE A 141 -1.81 5.64 0.14
CA PHE A 141 -0.47 5.07 0.00
C PHE A 141 -0.19 4.17 1.20
N ILE A 142 0.11 2.90 0.92
CA ILE A 142 0.39 1.87 1.91
C ILE A 142 1.76 1.29 1.62
N THR A 143 2.70 1.39 2.54
CA THR A 143 4.08 0.93 2.33
C THR A 143 4.32 -0.54 2.65
N GLY A 144 3.38 -1.20 3.33
CA GLY A 144 3.40 -2.63 3.65
C GLY A 144 2.54 -3.44 2.70
N HIS A 145 2.44 -4.72 2.99
CA HIS A 145 1.78 -5.72 2.15
C HIS A 145 0.61 -6.40 2.87
N SER A 146 -0.47 -5.64 3.12
CA SER A 146 -1.67 -6.22 3.74
C SER A 146 -2.35 -7.28 2.88
N GLU A 147 -2.06 -7.32 1.57
CA GLU A 147 -2.58 -8.28 0.61
C GLU A 147 -1.88 -9.65 0.64
N TYR A 148 -0.78 -9.79 1.36
CA TYR A 148 0.00 -11.03 1.38
C TYR A 148 -0.78 -12.21 1.96
N ASP A 149 -0.71 -13.32 1.25
CA ASP A 149 -1.15 -14.62 1.76
C ASP A 149 -0.20 -15.17 2.82
N ALA A 150 -0.67 -16.20 3.54
CA ALA A 150 0.08 -16.83 4.61
C ALA A 150 1.48 -17.27 4.20
N GLY A 151 1.66 -17.82 3.00
CA GLY A 151 2.92 -18.37 2.50
C GLY A 151 3.77 -17.40 1.68
N THR A 152 3.39 -16.14 1.52
CA THR A 152 4.10 -15.23 0.60
C THR A 152 5.52 -14.92 1.10
N LEU A 153 5.69 -14.51 2.37
CA LEU A 153 7.02 -14.26 2.94
C LEU A 153 7.87 -15.52 3.01
N GLU A 154 7.28 -16.68 3.28
CA GLU A 154 7.97 -17.98 3.25
C GLU A 154 8.51 -18.28 1.85
N SER A 155 7.70 -18.09 0.82
CA SER A 155 8.11 -18.29 -0.56
C SER A 155 9.28 -17.38 -0.96
N GLU A 156 9.25 -16.11 -0.55
CA GLU A 156 10.37 -15.18 -0.74
C GLU A 156 11.62 -15.61 0.03
N TYR A 157 11.45 -16.00 1.29
CA TYR A 157 12.54 -16.48 2.15
C TYR A 157 13.23 -17.70 1.57
N LEU A 158 12.45 -18.72 1.22
CA LEU A 158 12.98 -19.98 0.67
C LEU A 158 13.64 -19.76 -0.71
N ARG A 159 13.05 -18.92 -1.56
CA ARG A 159 13.67 -18.53 -2.84
C ARG A 159 15.07 -17.95 -2.64
N ASP A 160 15.18 -16.96 -1.77
CA ASP A 160 16.43 -16.24 -1.55
C ASP A 160 17.46 -17.10 -0.81
N LYS A 161 17.02 -17.92 0.17
CA LYS A 161 17.84 -18.91 0.89
C LYS A 161 18.40 -19.97 -0.07
N ASN A 162 17.57 -20.51 -0.97
CA ASN A 162 17.99 -21.51 -1.96
C ASN A 162 18.91 -20.91 -3.04
N ALA A 163 18.79 -19.64 -3.31
CA ALA A 163 19.71 -18.89 -4.20
C ALA A 163 21.04 -18.53 -3.54
N GLY A 164 21.23 -18.87 -2.26
CA GLY A 164 22.44 -18.51 -1.48
C GLY A 164 22.58 -17.02 -1.18
N LEU A 165 21.49 -16.27 -1.25
CA LEU A 165 21.47 -14.84 -0.93
C LEU A 165 21.46 -14.64 0.60
N PRO A 166 22.06 -13.55 1.10
CA PRO A 166 22.03 -13.22 2.52
C PRO A 166 20.64 -12.76 2.93
N ILE A 167 19.80 -13.70 3.35
CA ILE A 167 18.45 -13.43 3.82
C ILE A 167 18.29 -13.91 5.27
N ARG A 168 17.65 -13.10 6.11
CA ARG A 168 17.29 -13.49 7.47
C ARG A 168 15.90 -14.14 7.48
N VAL A 169 15.64 -14.93 8.51
CA VAL A 169 14.29 -15.41 8.81
C VAL A 169 13.36 -14.19 8.92
N PRO A 170 12.17 -14.21 8.28
CA PRO A 170 11.24 -13.09 8.38
C PRO A 170 10.79 -12.90 9.83
N GLU A 171 10.99 -11.68 10.35
CA GLU A 171 10.76 -11.32 11.75
C GLU A 171 9.27 -11.41 12.13
N ASN A 172 8.96 -12.00 13.28
CA ASN A 172 7.59 -12.19 13.79
C ASN A 172 6.64 -12.96 12.84
N TYR A 173 7.16 -13.71 11.91
CA TYR A 173 6.37 -14.43 10.92
C TYR A 173 6.17 -15.90 11.30
N TYR A 174 7.21 -16.55 11.78
CA TYR A 174 7.13 -17.88 12.39
C TYR A 174 6.97 -17.78 13.90
N PRO A 175 6.31 -18.74 14.56
CA PRO A 175 6.33 -18.81 16.02
C PRO A 175 7.77 -18.86 16.56
N ASP A 176 8.13 -17.94 17.45
CA ASP A 176 9.47 -17.81 18.04
C ASP A 176 10.61 -17.60 16.99
N ASP A 177 10.26 -17.07 15.79
CA ASP A 177 11.14 -16.91 14.62
C ASP A 177 11.81 -18.23 14.17
N ASP A 178 11.19 -19.37 14.46
CA ASP A 178 11.66 -20.72 14.12
C ASP A 178 11.10 -21.14 12.76
N ASP A 179 11.92 -21.12 11.70
CA ASP A 179 11.55 -21.45 10.31
C ASP A 179 11.24 -22.95 10.07
N THR A 180 11.32 -23.80 11.10
CA THR A 180 10.86 -25.17 11.07
C THR A 180 9.36 -25.32 11.40
N LYS A 181 8.73 -24.25 11.94
CA LYS A 181 7.32 -24.18 12.28
C LYS A 181 6.50 -23.57 11.14
N PRO A 182 5.19 -23.86 11.05
CA PRO A 182 4.33 -23.21 10.06
C PRO A 182 4.17 -21.70 10.37
N PRO A 183 4.00 -20.86 9.32
CA PRO A 183 3.78 -19.42 9.49
C PRO A 183 2.55 -19.09 10.34
N MET A 184 2.65 -18.02 11.13
CA MET A 184 1.54 -17.52 11.96
C MET A 184 0.95 -16.25 11.34
N VAL A 185 -0.27 -16.31 10.84
CA VAL A 185 -0.96 -15.16 10.23
C VAL A 185 -1.58 -14.28 11.30
N THR A 186 -1.03 -13.09 11.50
CA THR A 186 -1.49 -12.11 12.51
C THR A 186 -2.06 -10.82 11.90
N TRP A 187 -2.12 -10.68 10.55
CA TRP A 187 -2.51 -9.45 9.87
C TRP A 187 -3.84 -9.53 9.11
N ARG A 188 -4.39 -10.70 8.85
CA ARG A 188 -5.53 -10.91 7.93
C ARG A 188 -6.78 -10.10 8.29
N SER A 189 -7.13 -10.01 9.56
CA SER A 189 -8.33 -9.29 9.99
C SER A 189 -8.23 -7.80 9.67
N HIS A 190 -7.11 -7.17 10.01
CA HIS A 190 -6.88 -5.75 9.73
C HIS A 190 -6.65 -5.48 8.23
N ALA A 191 -6.04 -6.42 7.50
CA ALA A 191 -5.93 -6.36 6.05
C ALA A 191 -7.31 -6.31 5.38
N ASN A 192 -8.20 -7.23 5.73
CA ASN A 192 -9.57 -7.25 5.23
C ASN A 192 -10.30 -5.94 5.58
N LEU A 193 -10.15 -5.47 6.81
CA LEU A 193 -10.77 -4.23 7.27
C LEU A 193 -10.26 -3.01 6.49
N LEU A 194 -8.96 -2.94 6.18
CA LEU A 194 -8.36 -1.88 5.37
C LEU A 194 -9.04 -1.77 4.00
N TYR A 195 -9.12 -2.89 3.28
CA TYR A 195 -9.73 -2.91 1.95
C TYR A 195 -11.25 -2.67 1.99
N GLN A 196 -11.94 -3.23 3.00
CA GLN A 196 -13.37 -2.98 3.19
C GLN A 196 -13.64 -1.49 3.48
N ASN A 197 -12.85 -0.86 4.35
CA ASN A 197 -12.97 0.56 4.63
C ASN A 197 -12.70 1.42 3.40
N TRP A 198 -11.64 1.09 2.63
CA TRP A 198 -11.38 1.79 1.38
C TRP A 198 -12.55 1.68 0.40
N LEU A 199 -12.99 0.46 0.11
CA LEU A 199 -14.09 0.24 -0.83
C LEU A 199 -15.38 0.89 -0.37
N ASN A 200 -15.74 0.76 0.91
CA ASN A 200 -16.99 1.29 1.43
C ASN A 200 -16.98 2.83 1.52
N TYR A 201 -15.98 3.40 2.19
CA TYR A 201 -16.00 4.83 2.54
C TYR A 201 -15.37 5.75 1.49
N PHE A 202 -14.44 5.25 0.67
CA PHE A 202 -13.72 6.07 -0.30
C PHE A 202 -14.02 5.70 -1.76
N VAL A 203 -14.75 4.62 -1.99
CA VAL A 203 -15.19 4.22 -3.33
C VAL A 203 -16.72 4.29 -3.42
N TYR A 204 -17.44 3.42 -2.73
CA TYR A 204 -18.89 3.30 -2.93
C TYR A 204 -19.69 4.48 -2.39
N GLN A 205 -19.36 5.00 -1.20
CA GLN A 205 -20.13 6.09 -0.58
C GLN A 205 -19.81 7.47 -1.18
N THR A 206 -18.67 7.66 -1.78
CA THR A 206 -18.20 8.98 -2.26
C THR A 206 -18.19 9.10 -3.78
N THR A 207 -18.29 8.00 -4.53
CA THR A 207 -18.36 8.05 -5.99
C THR A 207 -19.68 8.71 -6.41
N PRO A 208 -19.64 9.75 -7.25
CA PRO A 208 -20.84 10.39 -7.76
C PRO A 208 -21.72 9.37 -8.52
N TYR A 209 -22.98 9.27 -8.11
CA TYR A 209 -23.92 8.35 -8.71
C TYR A 209 -25.24 9.04 -9.02
N ASP A 210 -25.71 8.95 -10.26
CA ASP A 210 -26.99 9.50 -10.68
C ASP A 210 -28.06 8.40 -10.70
N LEU A 211 -28.96 8.43 -9.73
CA LEU A 211 -30.06 7.47 -9.62
C LEU A 211 -31.01 7.55 -10.81
N SER A 212 -31.14 8.72 -11.45
CA SER A 212 -32.04 8.88 -12.64
C SER A 212 -31.49 8.18 -13.88
N ALA A 213 -30.21 7.80 -13.87
CA ALA A 213 -29.59 7.05 -14.96
C ALA A 213 -29.86 5.53 -14.89
N ILE A 214 -30.47 5.03 -13.81
CA ILE A 214 -30.91 3.62 -13.71
C ILE A 214 -32.08 3.41 -14.66
N ARG A 215 -31.93 2.46 -15.58
CA ARG A 215 -33.01 2.01 -16.41
C ARG A 215 -33.72 0.82 -15.75
N PRO A 216 -35.05 0.78 -15.74
CA PRO A 216 -35.79 -0.42 -15.33
C PRO A 216 -35.36 -1.62 -16.21
N VAL A 217 -35.28 -2.80 -15.60
CA VAL A 217 -35.05 -4.08 -16.30
C VAL A 217 -36.30 -4.47 -17.05
#